data_d4286fd594cd1540acba7589df69384b
#
_entry.id   d4286fd594cd1540acba7589df69384b
#
_cell.length_a   1.000
_cell.length_b   1.000
_cell.length_c   1.000
_cell.angle_alpha   90.00
_cell.angle_beta   90.00
_cell.angle_gamma   90.00
#
_symmetry.space_group_name_H-M   'P 1'
#
loop_
_entity.id
_entity.type
_entity.pdbx_description
1 polymer ?
#
loop_
_entity_poly.entity_id
_entity_poly.type
_entity_poly.pdbx_seq_one_letter_code
_entity_poly.pdbx_strand_id
1 'polypeptide(L)'
;MRTFTNLRIKIRNFFKKNKIIIFIVIGIWALLFILNKYLANMNIEKVPITTYDPHVSVMDSTSSVPKELQDPISNIIDEFIGYCNNKEYEKAYNLLSEECKNNEYSNIKDFEKYVNRRFPNKKLYCIQDYSNLNGKYIYQVKIYDDFLSTGLTDSEYKYYDEKITVEKDSNNELKLSVGKYIETTDIKSVAEDDYLKIDIKNKTVKYDSEVYHLKITNRSEYTVVIADNNIEAEEIVISLGSEYRNRAEAYLDPVILQPGESKEYDFTFTKFYDDGDTSQYMIFNAIRVMENYTGSAETAEEEIENAKTKYSLKIKI
;
A
#
# COMPACT_ATOMS: atom_id res chain seq x y z
N MET A 1 17.24 -67.42 47.50
CA MET A 1 18.09 -67.60 46.28
C MET A 1 17.33 -68.11 45.05
N ARG A 2 16.31 -68.97 45.18
CA ARG A 2 15.52 -69.54 44.04
C ARG A 2 14.67 -68.47 43.23
N THR A 3 14.25 -67.39 43.81
CA THR A 3 13.42 -66.37 43.15
C THR A 3 14.19 -65.51 42.14
N PHE A 4 15.45 -65.20 42.40
CA PHE A 4 16.32 -64.43 41.48
C PHE A 4 16.74 -65.22 40.22
N THR A 5 16.94 -66.51 40.37
CA THR A 5 17.28 -67.43 39.25
C THR A 5 16.10 -67.56 38.28
N ASN A 6 14.87 -67.68 38.80
CA ASN A 6 13.65 -67.79 38.00
C ASN A 6 13.35 -66.47 37.24
N LEU A 7 13.63 -65.30 37.84
CA LEU A 7 13.46 -64.01 37.20
C LEU A 7 14.45 -63.82 36.04
N ARG A 8 15.71 -64.18 36.21
CA ARG A 8 16.75 -64.24 35.16
C ARG A 8 16.36 -65.06 33.96
N ILE A 9 15.83 -66.23 34.20
CA ILE A 9 15.42 -67.18 33.13
C ILE A 9 14.21 -66.63 32.40
N LYS A 10 13.22 -66.03 33.08
CA LYS A 10 12.07 -65.41 32.45
C LYS A 10 12.47 -64.21 31.61
N ILE A 11 13.35 -63.37 32.10
CA ILE A 11 13.86 -62.20 31.36
C ILE A 11 14.64 -62.65 30.13
N ARG A 12 15.51 -63.62 30.26
CA ARG A 12 16.30 -64.18 29.12
C ARG A 12 15.39 -64.78 28.04
N ASN A 13 14.33 -65.47 28.44
CA ASN A 13 13.36 -66.06 27.50
C ASN A 13 12.50 -64.97 26.82
N PHE A 14 12.11 -63.93 27.55
CA PHE A 14 11.42 -62.80 27.00
C PHE A 14 12.25 -62.05 25.93
N PHE A 15 13.54 -61.81 26.22
CA PHE A 15 14.45 -61.23 25.25
C PHE A 15 14.69 -62.12 24.04
N LYS A 16 14.81 -63.42 24.21
CA LYS A 16 14.95 -64.38 23.09
C LYS A 16 13.70 -64.44 22.21
N LYS A 17 12.50 -64.42 22.81
CA LYS A 17 11.23 -64.54 22.08
C LYS A 17 10.87 -63.24 21.36
N ASN A 18 11.21 -62.05 21.93
CA ASN A 18 10.85 -60.75 21.39
C ASN A 18 12.04 -60.00 20.80
N LYS A 19 13.10 -60.69 20.42
CA LYS A 19 14.36 -60.11 19.93
C LYS A 19 14.12 -59.08 18.82
N ILE A 20 13.26 -59.39 17.85
CA ILE A 20 12.95 -58.48 16.71
C ILE A 20 12.23 -57.22 17.19
N ILE A 21 11.25 -57.34 18.08
CA ILE A 21 10.49 -56.20 18.60
C ILE A 21 11.41 -55.29 19.41
N ILE A 22 12.31 -55.86 20.22
CA ILE A 22 13.26 -55.07 20.99
C ILE A 22 14.22 -54.27 20.09
N PHE A 23 14.71 -54.90 19.00
CA PHE A 23 15.55 -54.21 18.04
C PHE A 23 14.80 -53.07 17.32
N ILE A 24 13.51 -53.27 16.98
CA ILE A 24 12.68 -52.24 16.38
C ILE A 24 12.51 -51.05 17.34
N VAL A 25 12.19 -51.33 18.62
CA VAL A 25 12.03 -50.29 19.63
C VAL A 25 13.33 -49.51 19.85
N ILE A 26 14.46 -50.18 19.93
CA ILE A 26 15.77 -49.53 20.06
C ILE A 26 16.07 -48.70 18.80
N GLY A 27 15.74 -49.22 17.60
CA GLY A 27 15.90 -48.49 16.34
C GLY A 27 15.08 -47.19 16.29
N ILE A 28 13.81 -47.28 16.71
CA ILE A 28 12.93 -46.09 16.80
C ILE A 28 13.50 -45.06 17.81
N TRP A 29 13.93 -45.52 18.97
CA TRP A 29 14.55 -44.65 19.98
C TRP A 29 15.84 -43.99 19.48
N ALA A 30 16.69 -44.71 18.77
CA ALA A 30 17.90 -44.15 18.17
C ALA A 30 17.56 -43.14 17.08
N LEU A 31 16.53 -43.41 16.27
CA LEU A 31 16.07 -42.51 15.23
C LEU A 31 15.47 -41.21 15.81
N LEU A 32 14.67 -41.33 16.85
CA LEU A 32 14.13 -40.16 17.58
C LEU A 32 15.25 -39.35 18.26
N PHE A 33 16.27 -40.03 18.80
CA PHE A 33 17.41 -39.34 19.40
C PHE A 33 18.22 -38.54 18.35
N ILE A 34 18.46 -39.16 17.19
CA ILE A 34 19.16 -38.52 16.06
C ILE A 34 18.33 -37.35 15.54
N LEU A 35 17.00 -37.53 15.37
CA LEU A 35 16.09 -36.50 14.93
C LEU A 35 16.07 -35.30 15.90
N ASN A 36 16.01 -35.59 17.20
CA ASN A 36 16.02 -34.55 18.22
C ASN A 36 17.34 -33.78 18.25
N LYS A 37 18.47 -34.50 18.05
CA LYS A 37 19.79 -33.84 17.93
C LYS A 37 19.95 -33.06 16.65
N TYR A 38 19.35 -33.52 15.55
CA TYR A 38 19.31 -32.80 14.27
C TYR A 38 18.44 -31.55 14.37
N LEU A 39 17.27 -31.66 14.98
CA LEU A 39 16.38 -30.49 15.23
C LEU A 39 17.00 -29.51 16.22
N ALA A 40 17.74 -29.96 17.23
CA ALA A 40 18.45 -29.08 18.14
C ALA A 40 19.68 -28.39 17.51
N ASN A 41 20.28 -28.97 16.49
CA ASN A 41 21.37 -28.39 15.71
C ASN A 41 20.91 -27.59 14.47
N MET A 42 19.66 -27.76 14.02
CA MET A 42 19.06 -26.76 13.22
C MET A 42 18.94 -25.54 14.13
N ASN A 43 19.80 -24.54 13.90
CA ASN A 43 19.57 -23.18 14.34
C ASN A 43 18.28 -22.72 13.64
N ILE A 44 17.15 -23.20 14.11
CA ILE A 44 15.97 -22.37 14.11
C ILE A 44 16.44 -21.23 15.03
N GLU A 45 16.87 -20.12 14.44
CA GLU A 45 16.86 -18.86 15.16
C GLU A 45 15.52 -18.92 15.88
N LYS A 46 15.61 -19.11 17.19
CA LYS A 46 14.47 -18.81 18.03
C LYS A 46 14.28 -17.34 17.78
N VAL A 47 13.43 -17.03 16.82
CA VAL A 47 12.82 -15.72 16.75
C VAL A 47 12.40 -15.52 18.19
N PRO A 48 13.05 -14.60 18.93
CA PRO A 48 12.64 -14.37 20.29
C PRO A 48 11.13 -14.19 20.19
N ILE A 49 10.38 -14.98 20.95
CA ILE A 49 9.00 -14.64 21.24
C ILE A 49 9.17 -13.37 22.08
N THR A 50 9.44 -12.28 21.39
CA THR A 50 9.29 -10.96 21.96
C THR A 50 7.83 -10.96 22.36
N THR A 51 7.62 -10.91 23.66
CA THR A 51 6.32 -10.56 24.22
C THR A 51 5.93 -9.34 23.42
N TYR A 52 5.01 -9.55 22.49
CA TYR A 52 4.64 -8.54 21.52
C TYR A 52 3.99 -7.42 22.33
N ASP A 53 4.72 -6.32 22.51
CA ASP A 53 4.15 -5.09 23.01
C ASP A 53 3.49 -4.40 21.81
N PRO A 54 2.16 -4.33 21.76
CA PRO A 54 1.44 -3.68 20.66
C PRO A 54 1.83 -2.20 20.49
N HIS A 55 2.52 -1.62 21.46
CA HIS A 55 2.97 -0.22 21.47
C HIS A 55 4.42 -0.03 20.97
N VAL A 56 5.14 -1.11 20.66
CA VAL A 56 6.50 -0.97 20.11
C VAL A 56 6.43 -0.76 18.61
N SER A 57 6.57 0.49 18.17
CA SER A 57 6.86 0.81 16.78
C SER A 57 8.31 0.44 16.45
N VAL A 58 8.54 -0.36 15.41
CA VAL A 58 9.87 -0.54 14.84
C VAL A 58 10.16 0.73 14.04
N MET A 59 11.04 1.57 14.60
CA MET A 59 11.42 2.83 13.98
C MET A 59 12.56 2.60 12.97
N ASP A 60 12.43 3.10 11.76
CA ASP A 60 13.59 3.29 10.90
C ASP A 60 14.49 4.35 11.52
N SER A 61 15.81 4.07 11.58
CA SER A 61 16.81 4.91 12.25
C SER A 61 17.05 6.26 11.57
N THR A 62 16.46 6.49 10.39
CA THR A 62 16.69 7.69 9.57
C THR A 62 15.63 8.78 9.76
N SER A 63 14.46 8.46 10.28
CA SER A 63 13.39 9.43 10.54
C SER A 63 12.99 9.39 12.02
N SER A 64 13.30 10.43 12.79
CA SER A 64 12.97 10.46 14.22
C SER A 64 11.65 11.18 14.47
N VAL A 65 10.63 10.46 14.94
CA VAL A 65 9.50 11.11 15.61
C VAL A 65 10.02 11.73 16.90
N PRO A 66 9.77 13.02 17.16
CA PRO A 66 10.11 13.64 18.44
C PRO A 66 9.56 12.80 19.61
N LYS A 67 10.38 12.58 20.63
CA LYS A 67 9.98 11.73 21.78
C LYS A 67 8.68 12.16 22.43
N GLU A 68 8.44 13.47 22.47
CA GLU A 68 7.22 14.06 22.99
C GLU A 68 5.96 13.75 22.19
N LEU A 69 6.10 13.28 20.95
CA LEU A 69 4.98 12.92 20.07
C LEU A 69 4.74 11.41 19.98
N GLN A 70 5.66 10.57 20.40
CA GLN A 70 5.54 9.12 20.29
C GLN A 70 4.32 8.58 21.02
N ASP A 71 4.19 8.87 22.32
CA ASP A 71 3.04 8.44 23.12
C ASP A 71 1.72 9.08 22.63
N PRO A 72 1.62 10.39 22.38
CA PRO A 72 0.41 10.99 21.82
C PRO A 72 -0.03 10.37 20.49
N ILE A 73 0.90 10.08 19.59
CA ILE A 73 0.58 9.44 18.30
C ILE A 73 0.10 8.01 18.50
N SER A 74 0.78 7.24 19.35
CA SER A 74 0.34 5.88 19.67
C SER A 74 -1.09 5.89 20.24
N ASN A 75 -1.37 6.79 21.17
CA ASN A 75 -2.68 6.90 21.82
C ASN A 75 -3.80 7.24 20.82
N ILE A 76 -3.59 8.17 19.89
CA ILE A 76 -4.64 8.51 18.91
C ILE A 76 -4.90 7.37 17.91
N ILE A 77 -3.87 6.59 17.54
CA ILE A 77 -4.04 5.39 16.73
C ILE A 77 -4.82 4.31 17.50
N ASP A 78 -4.50 4.12 18.79
CA ASP A 78 -5.20 3.21 19.68
C ASP A 78 -6.68 3.56 19.81
N GLU A 79 -6.98 4.84 20.05
CA GLU A 79 -8.35 5.34 20.13
C GLU A 79 -9.11 5.10 18.82
N PHE A 80 -8.49 5.41 17.69
CA PHE A 80 -9.09 5.22 16.37
C PHE A 80 -9.46 3.76 16.14
N ILE A 81 -8.51 2.83 16.35
CA ILE A 81 -8.75 1.41 16.16
C ILE A 81 -9.78 0.89 17.17
N GLY A 82 -9.71 1.39 18.41
CA GLY A 82 -10.71 1.09 19.44
C GLY A 82 -12.13 1.47 19.02
N TYR A 83 -12.32 2.69 18.51
CA TYR A 83 -13.61 3.15 17.99
C TYR A 83 -14.07 2.35 16.76
N CYS A 84 -13.17 2.04 15.84
CA CYS A 84 -13.48 1.19 14.68
C CYS A 84 -13.94 -0.22 15.10
N ASN A 85 -13.25 -0.83 16.05
CA ASN A 85 -13.61 -2.13 16.61
C ASN A 85 -15.00 -2.13 17.30
N ASN A 86 -15.32 -1.04 17.97
CA ASN A 86 -16.58 -0.88 18.70
C ASN A 86 -17.72 -0.34 17.82
N LYS A 87 -17.44 -0.04 16.51
CA LYS A 87 -18.40 0.57 15.58
C LYS A 87 -18.89 1.96 16.03
N GLU A 88 -18.04 2.68 16.76
CA GLU A 88 -18.27 4.06 17.17
C GLU A 88 -17.86 5.03 16.06
N TYR A 89 -18.57 4.95 14.91
CA TYR A 89 -18.20 5.60 13.67
C TYR A 89 -17.97 7.10 13.78
N GLU A 90 -18.86 7.81 14.49
CA GLU A 90 -18.76 9.26 14.68
C GLU A 90 -17.48 9.63 15.42
N LYS A 91 -17.14 8.89 16.48
CA LYS A 91 -15.92 9.15 17.25
C LYS A 91 -14.67 8.91 16.40
N ALA A 92 -14.61 7.78 15.69
CA ALA A 92 -13.51 7.49 14.78
C ALA A 92 -13.40 8.53 13.65
N TYR A 93 -14.52 8.94 13.06
CA TYR A 93 -14.57 9.95 12.01
C TYR A 93 -14.07 11.32 12.48
N ASN A 94 -14.36 11.71 13.71
CA ASN A 94 -13.92 12.97 14.31
C ASN A 94 -12.39 13.03 14.55
N LEU A 95 -11.72 11.90 14.61
CA LEU A 95 -10.26 11.85 14.67
C LEU A 95 -9.59 12.10 13.31
N LEU A 96 -10.33 11.99 12.21
CA LEU A 96 -9.78 12.23 10.88
C LEU A 96 -9.48 13.72 10.65
N SER A 97 -8.43 13.98 9.87
CA SER A 97 -8.13 15.33 9.38
C SER A 97 -9.22 15.81 8.42
N GLU A 98 -9.40 17.13 8.33
CA GLU A 98 -10.38 17.71 7.39
C GLU A 98 -10.00 17.40 5.93
N GLU A 99 -8.70 17.35 5.63
CA GLU A 99 -8.22 16.93 4.31
C GLU A 99 -8.61 15.50 3.97
N CYS A 100 -8.40 14.57 4.90
CA CYS A 100 -8.80 13.17 4.72
C CYS A 100 -10.31 13.02 4.54
N LYS A 101 -11.11 13.75 5.33
CA LYS A 101 -12.56 13.77 5.18
C LYS A 101 -12.97 14.26 3.80
N ASN A 102 -12.41 15.39 3.34
CA ASN A 102 -12.79 15.99 2.07
C ASN A 102 -12.38 15.15 0.86
N ASN A 103 -11.23 14.48 0.92
CA ASN A 103 -10.68 13.75 -0.24
C ASN A 103 -11.04 12.26 -0.28
N GLU A 104 -11.19 11.60 0.89
CA GLU A 104 -11.44 10.15 0.92
C GLU A 104 -12.83 9.81 1.47
N TYR A 105 -13.36 10.60 2.42
CA TYR A 105 -14.61 10.28 3.12
C TYR A 105 -15.48 11.52 3.29
N SER A 106 -16.02 12.05 2.19
CA SER A 106 -16.81 13.30 2.20
C SER A 106 -18.04 13.27 3.10
N ASN A 107 -18.44 12.09 3.55
CA ASN A 107 -19.51 11.90 4.52
C ASN A 107 -19.27 10.65 5.38
N ILE A 108 -19.90 10.64 6.55
CA ILE A 108 -19.75 9.55 7.52
C ILE A 108 -20.16 8.18 6.97
N LYS A 109 -21.13 8.11 6.05
CA LYS A 109 -21.59 6.83 5.48
C LYS A 109 -20.52 6.14 4.64
N ASP A 110 -19.69 6.89 3.94
CA ASP A 110 -18.57 6.33 3.18
C ASP A 110 -17.48 5.83 4.13
N PHE A 111 -17.24 6.56 5.22
CA PHE A 111 -16.36 6.10 6.27
C PHE A 111 -16.88 4.85 7.01
N GLU A 112 -18.18 4.76 7.28
CA GLU A 112 -18.81 3.54 7.81
C GLU A 112 -18.57 2.31 6.94
N LYS A 113 -18.65 2.46 5.61
CA LYS A 113 -18.33 1.38 4.65
C LYS A 113 -16.88 0.93 4.77
N TYR A 114 -15.96 1.90 4.89
CA TYR A 114 -14.54 1.61 5.14
C TYR A 114 -14.36 0.81 6.43
N VAL A 115 -14.90 1.29 7.56
CA VAL A 115 -14.79 0.61 8.86
C VAL A 115 -15.40 -0.79 8.81
N ASN A 116 -16.58 -0.96 8.22
CA ASN A 116 -17.24 -2.28 8.15
C ASN A 116 -16.45 -3.27 7.28
N ARG A 117 -15.76 -2.79 6.26
CA ARG A 117 -14.90 -3.63 5.41
C ARG A 117 -13.60 -4.03 6.11
N ARG A 118 -12.97 -3.11 6.85
CA ARG A 118 -11.68 -3.33 7.51
C ARG A 118 -11.80 -4.00 8.85
N PHE A 119 -12.87 -3.74 9.57
CA PHE A 119 -13.16 -4.23 10.92
C PHE A 119 -14.48 -5.02 10.95
N PRO A 120 -14.68 -6.07 10.12
CA PRO A 120 -15.91 -6.86 10.16
C PRO A 120 -16.11 -7.53 11.53
N ASN A 121 -15.01 -7.91 12.18
CA ASN A 121 -14.92 -8.45 13.53
C ASN A 121 -13.93 -7.62 14.33
N LYS A 122 -13.82 -7.91 15.63
CA LYS A 122 -12.79 -7.31 16.47
C LYS A 122 -11.39 -7.65 15.90
N LYS A 123 -10.58 -6.63 15.73
CA LYS A 123 -9.21 -6.74 15.22
C LYS A 123 -8.20 -6.37 16.29
N LEU A 124 -7.06 -7.07 16.23
CA LEU A 124 -5.82 -6.65 16.86
C LEU A 124 -4.98 -5.88 15.82
N TYR A 125 -3.96 -5.19 16.27
CA TYR A 125 -3.08 -4.45 15.37
C TYR A 125 -1.66 -4.37 15.91
N CYS A 126 -0.72 -4.02 15.03
CA CYS A 126 0.63 -3.61 15.41
C CYS A 126 1.11 -2.49 14.49
N ILE A 127 1.83 -1.56 15.08
CA ILE A 127 2.55 -0.52 14.36
C ILE A 127 3.92 -1.10 14.00
N GLN A 128 4.26 -1.18 12.71
CA GLN A 128 5.49 -1.84 12.27
C GLN A 128 6.58 -0.86 11.83
N ASP A 129 6.16 0.24 11.20
CA ASP A 129 7.10 1.15 10.54
C ASP A 129 6.50 2.54 10.42
N TYR A 130 7.36 3.58 10.25
CA TYR A 130 6.90 4.93 9.96
C TYR A 130 7.91 5.68 9.08
N SER A 131 7.42 6.70 8.40
CA SER A 131 8.23 7.71 7.74
C SER A 131 7.74 9.12 8.13
N ASN A 132 8.53 10.14 7.83
CA ASN A 132 8.14 11.52 8.06
C ASN A 132 8.20 12.27 6.73
N LEU A 133 7.07 12.83 6.32
CA LEU A 133 6.96 13.67 5.13
C LEU A 133 6.42 15.04 5.54
N ASN A 134 7.26 16.07 5.49
CA ASN A 134 6.88 17.46 5.78
C ASN A 134 6.12 17.67 7.11
N GLY A 135 6.50 16.91 8.16
CA GLY A 135 5.85 16.97 9.48
C GLY A 135 4.60 16.10 9.61
N LYS A 136 4.28 15.30 8.60
CA LYS A 136 3.27 14.25 8.64
C LYS A 136 3.96 12.92 8.95
N TYR A 137 3.50 12.22 9.97
CA TYR A 137 4.07 10.97 10.43
C TYR A 137 3.26 9.80 9.88
N ILE A 138 3.86 9.00 9.01
CA ILE A 138 3.20 7.90 8.30
C ILE A 138 3.57 6.59 8.96
N TYR A 139 2.58 5.86 9.44
CA TYR A 139 2.74 4.56 10.10
C TYR A 139 2.17 3.45 9.25
N GLN A 140 2.91 2.35 9.15
CA GLN A 140 2.37 1.08 8.69
C GLN A 140 1.74 0.36 9.87
N VAL A 141 0.44 0.13 9.80
CA VAL A 141 -0.32 -0.54 10.85
C VAL A 141 -0.86 -1.85 10.28
N LYS A 142 -0.35 -2.96 10.78
CA LYS A 142 -0.87 -4.28 10.43
C LYS A 142 -2.07 -4.59 11.32
N ILE A 143 -3.23 -4.77 10.70
CA ILE A 143 -4.50 -5.09 11.36
C ILE A 143 -4.83 -6.54 11.07
N TYR A 144 -5.11 -7.35 12.09
CA TYR A 144 -5.31 -8.79 11.97
C TYR A 144 -6.41 -9.32 12.89
N ASP A 145 -6.90 -10.52 12.59
CA ASP A 145 -7.93 -11.17 13.38
C ASP A 145 -7.43 -11.59 14.76
N ASP A 146 -8.28 -11.43 15.77
CA ASP A 146 -8.03 -11.98 17.09
C ASP A 146 -8.46 -13.46 17.10
N PHE A 147 -7.49 -14.37 17.04
CA PHE A 147 -7.73 -15.81 17.05
C PHE A 147 -8.52 -16.29 18.27
N LEU A 148 -8.27 -15.70 19.42
CA LEU A 148 -8.93 -16.09 20.65
C LEU A 148 -10.41 -15.70 20.67
N SER A 149 -10.74 -14.56 20.04
CA SER A 149 -12.12 -14.06 19.99
C SER A 149 -12.92 -14.62 18.82
N THR A 150 -12.24 -14.94 17.68
CA THR A 150 -12.91 -15.36 16.45
C THR A 150 -12.93 -16.88 16.25
N GLY A 151 -12.05 -17.62 16.92
CA GLY A 151 -11.90 -19.07 16.75
C GLY A 151 -11.42 -19.48 15.36
N LEU A 152 -10.85 -18.55 14.57
CA LEU A 152 -10.33 -18.81 13.24
C LEU A 152 -9.10 -19.75 13.30
N THR A 153 -8.92 -20.53 12.25
CA THR A 153 -7.73 -21.37 12.04
C THR A 153 -6.66 -20.60 11.25
N ASP A 154 -5.42 -21.06 11.27
CA ASP A 154 -4.31 -20.42 10.54
C ASP A 154 -4.58 -20.25 9.03
N SER A 155 -5.36 -21.15 8.42
CA SER A 155 -5.73 -21.06 7.00
C SER A 155 -6.75 -19.97 6.69
N GLU A 156 -7.45 -19.46 7.70
CA GLU A 156 -8.46 -18.41 7.58
C GLU A 156 -7.94 -17.06 8.05
N TYR A 157 -6.71 -17.01 8.57
CA TYR A 157 -6.08 -15.79 9.07
C TYR A 157 -5.93 -14.74 7.97
N LYS A 158 -6.50 -13.58 8.21
CA LYS A 158 -6.41 -12.42 7.33
C LYS A 158 -5.80 -11.25 8.07
N TYR A 159 -4.89 -10.57 7.39
CA TYR A 159 -4.37 -9.30 7.85
C TYR A 159 -4.46 -8.26 6.74
N TYR A 160 -4.45 -7.02 7.14
CA TYR A 160 -4.40 -5.87 6.23
C TYR A 160 -3.25 -4.97 6.68
N ASP A 161 -2.42 -4.58 5.72
CA ASP A 161 -1.49 -3.50 5.94
C ASP A 161 -2.23 -2.18 5.65
N GLU A 162 -2.45 -1.40 6.70
CA GLU A 162 -3.07 -0.08 6.62
C GLU A 162 -1.99 0.99 6.78
N LYS A 163 -2.14 2.10 6.09
CA LYS A 163 -1.28 3.27 6.27
C LYS A 163 -2.08 4.35 6.98
N ILE A 164 -1.55 4.78 8.12
CA ILE A 164 -2.14 5.84 8.92
C ILE A 164 -1.15 6.99 8.98
N THR A 165 -1.56 8.13 8.45
CA THR A 165 -0.80 9.38 8.56
C THR A 165 -1.32 10.16 9.75
N VAL A 166 -0.41 10.66 10.59
CA VAL A 166 -0.73 11.49 11.75
C VAL A 166 -0.13 12.88 11.52
N GLU A 167 -0.94 13.90 11.64
CA GLU A 167 -0.55 15.29 11.47
C GLU A 167 -1.16 16.17 12.57
N LYS A 168 -0.63 17.39 12.73
CA LYS A 168 -1.24 18.41 13.57
C LYS A 168 -2.11 19.31 12.74
N ASP A 169 -3.34 19.52 13.19
CA ASP A 169 -4.24 20.50 12.58
C ASP A 169 -3.87 21.95 12.95
N SER A 170 -4.65 22.91 12.46
CA SER A 170 -4.46 24.32 12.74
C SER A 170 -4.55 24.70 14.23
N ASN A 171 -5.18 23.85 15.04
CA ASN A 171 -5.31 24.01 16.48
C ASN A 171 -4.20 23.29 17.25
N ASN A 172 -3.20 22.72 16.54
CA ASN A 172 -2.13 21.90 17.11
C ASN A 172 -2.63 20.59 17.71
N GLU A 173 -3.83 20.10 17.35
CA GLU A 173 -4.36 18.80 17.72
C GLU A 173 -3.91 17.75 16.72
N LEU A 174 -3.61 16.53 17.21
CA LEU A 174 -3.29 15.40 16.34
C LEU A 174 -4.56 14.92 15.63
N LYS A 175 -4.44 14.72 14.32
CA LYS A 175 -5.48 14.18 13.46
C LYS A 175 -4.91 13.06 12.60
N LEU A 176 -5.78 12.19 12.10
CA LEU A 176 -5.44 11.02 11.31
C LEU A 176 -5.89 11.16 9.86
N SER A 177 -5.09 10.59 8.97
CA SER A 177 -5.52 10.28 7.60
C SER A 177 -5.34 8.77 7.37
N VAL A 178 -6.36 8.14 6.80
CA VAL A 178 -6.42 6.69 6.53
C VAL A 178 -6.77 6.44 5.07
N GLY A 179 -6.64 5.20 4.59
CA GLY A 179 -6.95 4.89 3.19
C GLY A 179 -5.83 5.24 2.21
N LYS A 180 -4.58 5.27 2.70
CA LYS A 180 -3.35 5.62 1.95
C LYS A 180 -3.18 7.13 1.67
N TYR A 181 -4.13 7.97 1.97
CA TYR A 181 -4.04 9.41 1.76
C TYR A 181 -2.98 10.04 2.66
N ILE A 182 -2.14 10.91 2.10
CA ILE A 182 -1.13 11.68 2.83
C ILE A 182 -1.46 13.16 2.79
N GLU A 183 -1.48 13.75 1.59
CA GLU A 183 -1.73 15.19 1.43
C GLU A 183 -2.20 15.56 0.03
N THR A 184 -2.78 16.75 -0.10
CA THR A 184 -3.04 17.40 -1.38
C THR A 184 -2.28 18.73 -1.44
N THR A 185 -1.50 18.93 -2.49
CA THR A 185 -0.66 20.11 -2.68
C THR A 185 -1.08 20.85 -3.96
N ASP A 186 -1.31 22.15 -3.85
CA ASP A 186 -1.55 23.02 -5.00
C ASP A 186 -0.27 23.15 -5.85
N ILE A 187 -0.38 22.90 -7.16
CA ILE A 187 0.72 23.05 -8.12
C ILE A 187 0.56 24.37 -8.90
N LYS A 188 -0.62 24.62 -9.47
CA LYS A 188 -0.95 25.82 -10.25
C LYS A 188 -0.01 26.09 -11.42
N SER A 189 0.44 25.01 -12.08
CA SER A 189 1.29 25.11 -13.28
C SER A 189 0.44 25.08 -14.53
N VAL A 190 0.75 25.99 -15.46
CA VAL A 190 0.05 26.09 -16.74
C VAL A 190 1.06 26.02 -17.89
N ALA A 191 0.76 25.19 -18.88
CA ALA A 191 1.42 25.24 -20.19
C ALA A 191 0.39 25.52 -21.28
N GLU A 192 0.76 26.33 -22.25
CA GLU A 192 -0.13 26.76 -23.33
C GLU A 192 0.68 26.88 -24.62
N ASP A 193 0.14 26.32 -25.69
CA ASP A 193 0.67 26.44 -27.04
C ASP A 193 -0.46 26.76 -28.04
N ASP A 194 -0.19 26.64 -29.34
CA ASP A 194 -1.17 26.94 -30.38
C ASP A 194 -2.36 25.97 -30.38
N TYR A 195 -2.21 24.78 -29.82
CA TYR A 195 -3.21 23.71 -29.88
C TYR A 195 -3.85 23.44 -28.52
N LEU A 196 -3.08 23.46 -27.43
CA LEU A 196 -3.52 23.04 -26.12
C LEU A 196 -3.23 24.08 -25.04
N LYS A 197 -4.09 24.08 -24.04
CA LYS A 197 -3.80 24.64 -22.72
C LYS A 197 -3.97 23.54 -21.68
N ILE A 198 -2.94 23.28 -20.91
CA ILE A 198 -2.93 22.30 -19.81
C ILE A 198 -2.71 23.06 -18.51
N ASP A 199 -3.66 22.93 -17.60
CA ASP A 199 -3.68 23.59 -16.29
C ASP A 199 -3.61 22.49 -15.21
N ILE A 200 -2.44 22.31 -14.59
CA ILE A 200 -2.24 21.34 -13.49
C ILE A 200 -2.60 22.07 -12.19
N LYS A 201 -3.72 21.66 -11.61
CA LYS A 201 -4.32 22.33 -10.43
C LYS A 201 -3.63 21.96 -9.15
N ASN A 202 -3.61 20.66 -8.85
CA ASN A 202 -3.04 20.12 -7.63
C ASN A 202 -2.58 18.69 -7.82
N LYS A 203 -1.90 18.18 -6.81
CA LYS A 203 -1.43 16.80 -6.70
C LYS A 203 -1.91 16.22 -5.38
N THR A 204 -2.55 15.06 -5.42
CA THR A 204 -2.85 14.26 -4.24
C THR A 204 -1.76 13.20 -4.08
N VAL A 205 -1.04 13.25 -2.97
CA VAL A 205 -0.02 12.27 -2.60
C VAL A 205 -0.67 11.18 -1.77
N LYS A 206 -0.52 9.94 -2.24
CA LYS A 206 -0.87 8.72 -1.51
C LYS A 206 0.41 7.96 -1.17
N TYR A 207 0.32 6.98 -0.31
CA TYR A 207 1.49 6.21 0.12
C TYR A 207 2.23 5.53 -1.05
N ASP A 208 1.49 4.97 -2.00
CA ASP A 208 2.01 4.19 -3.14
C ASP A 208 1.81 4.86 -4.49
N SER A 209 1.22 6.04 -4.53
CA SER A 209 0.91 6.73 -5.78
C SER A 209 0.79 8.25 -5.60
N GLU A 210 0.90 8.96 -6.71
CA GLU A 210 0.56 10.37 -6.84
C GLU A 210 -0.51 10.54 -7.90
N VAL A 211 -1.55 11.31 -7.61
CA VAL A 211 -2.62 11.64 -8.55
C VAL A 211 -2.56 13.11 -8.88
N TYR A 212 -2.35 13.44 -10.15
CA TYR A 212 -2.32 14.81 -10.65
C TYR A 212 -3.68 15.15 -11.24
N HIS A 213 -4.30 16.22 -10.71
CA HIS A 213 -5.58 16.74 -11.15
C HIS A 213 -5.35 17.90 -12.09
N LEU A 214 -5.81 17.78 -13.32
CA LEU A 214 -5.56 18.79 -14.33
C LEU A 214 -6.75 19.01 -15.25
N LYS A 215 -6.77 20.18 -15.85
CA LYS A 215 -7.74 20.55 -16.88
C LYS A 215 -7.00 20.73 -18.19
N ILE A 216 -7.45 20.04 -19.24
CA ILE A 216 -6.91 20.17 -20.59
C ILE A 216 -7.96 20.81 -21.48
N THR A 217 -7.55 21.81 -22.23
CA THR A 217 -8.40 22.53 -23.19
C THR A 217 -7.77 22.48 -24.57
N ASN A 218 -8.49 21.97 -25.55
CA ASN A 218 -8.12 22.06 -26.95
C ASN A 218 -8.52 23.45 -27.48
N ARG A 219 -7.55 24.23 -27.91
CA ARG A 219 -7.73 25.61 -28.41
C ARG A 219 -7.77 25.68 -29.93
N SER A 220 -7.52 24.57 -30.59
CA SER A 220 -7.45 24.48 -32.05
C SER A 220 -8.78 24.11 -32.69
N GLU A 221 -8.83 24.19 -33.99
CA GLU A 221 -9.94 23.73 -34.83
C GLU A 221 -9.85 22.24 -35.18
N TYR A 222 -8.83 21.53 -34.64
CA TYR A 222 -8.53 20.12 -34.91
C TYR A 222 -8.81 19.26 -33.70
N THR A 223 -9.09 17.98 -33.92
CA THR A 223 -9.10 17.02 -32.79
C THR A 223 -7.67 16.79 -32.32
N VAL A 224 -7.47 16.75 -31.00
CA VAL A 224 -6.17 16.47 -30.40
C VAL A 224 -6.24 15.18 -29.61
N VAL A 225 -5.34 14.25 -29.92
CA VAL A 225 -5.12 12.99 -29.20
C VAL A 225 -3.87 13.16 -28.36
N ILE A 226 -4.03 13.09 -27.03
CA ILE A 226 -2.93 13.22 -26.08
C ILE A 226 -2.40 11.84 -25.71
N ALA A 227 -3.29 10.87 -25.54
CA ALA A 227 -2.97 9.50 -25.24
C ALA A 227 -4.04 8.57 -25.83
N ASP A 228 -3.62 7.44 -26.38
CA ASP A 228 -4.48 6.44 -27.00
C ASP A 228 -4.56 5.13 -26.22
N ASN A 229 -4.08 5.11 -24.96
CA ASN A 229 -3.94 3.95 -24.10
C ASN A 229 -2.85 2.96 -24.54
N ASN A 230 -1.91 3.40 -25.34
CA ASN A 230 -0.73 2.59 -25.67
C ASN A 230 0.22 2.55 -24.46
N ILE A 231 0.12 1.48 -23.67
CA ILE A 231 0.92 1.30 -22.44
C ILE A 231 2.43 1.28 -22.75
N GLU A 232 2.84 0.87 -23.96
CA GLU A 232 4.25 0.80 -24.34
C GLU A 232 4.83 2.17 -24.72
N ALA A 233 3.98 3.12 -25.08
CA ALA A 233 4.41 4.39 -25.66
C ALA A 233 4.85 5.45 -24.63
N GLU A 234 4.75 5.19 -23.33
CA GLU A 234 5.07 6.17 -22.26
C GLU A 234 4.50 7.57 -22.56
N GLU A 235 3.22 7.63 -22.94
CA GLU A 235 2.60 8.83 -23.49
C GLU A 235 2.57 9.98 -22.50
N ILE A 236 2.32 9.67 -21.23
CA ILE A 236 2.29 10.64 -20.13
C ILE A 236 3.21 10.15 -19.03
N VAL A 237 4.24 10.93 -18.71
CA VAL A 237 5.23 10.57 -17.69
C VAL A 237 5.52 11.74 -16.75
N ILE A 238 5.93 11.43 -15.52
CA ILE A 238 6.57 12.38 -14.61
C ILE A 238 8.07 12.13 -14.58
N SER A 239 8.85 13.20 -14.43
CA SER A 239 10.30 13.15 -14.35
C SER A 239 10.77 13.65 -13.01
N LEU A 240 11.60 12.85 -12.33
CA LEU A 240 12.23 13.13 -11.03
C LEU A 240 13.67 13.67 -11.19
N GLY A 241 14.01 14.09 -12.39
CA GLY A 241 15.33 14.58 -12.77
C GLY A 241 15.62 14.27 -14.22
N SER A 242 16.91 14.21 -14.61
CA SER A 242 17.29 13.96 -16.00
C SER A 242 17.19 12.50 -16.42
N GLU A 243 17.28 11.55 -15.47
CA GLU A 243 17.44 10.12 -15.78
C GLU A 243 16.25 9.26 -15.34
N TYR A 244 15.44 9.69 -14.36
CA TYR A 244 14.34 8.90 -13.87
C TYR A 244 13.00 9.42 -14.39
N ARG A 245 12.19 8.51 -14.92
CA ARG A 245 10.82 8.79 -15.38
C ARG A 245 9.87 7.71 -14.87
N ASN A 246 8.69 8.14 -14.45
CA ASN A 246 7.60 7.26 -14.12
C ASN A 246 6.42 7.55 -15.04
N ARG A 247 5.82 6.52 -15.63
CA ARG A 247 4.66 6.66 -16.52
C ARG A 247 3.36 6.69 -15.74
N ALA A 248 2.34 7.33 -16.32
CA ALA A 248 0.98 7.25 -15.83
C ALA A 248 0.47 5.80 -15.88
N GLU A 249 -0.34 5.43 -14.89
CA GLU A 249 -1.10 4.18 -14.94
C GLU A 249 -2.07 4.21 -16.14
N ALA A 250 -2.48 3.03 -16.60
CA ALA A 250 -3.46 2.93 -17.67
C ALA A 250 -4.78 3.62 -17.27
N TYR A 251 -5.31 4.44 -18.15
CA TYR A 251 -6.61 5.09 -18.01
C TYR A 251 -7.69 4.28 -18.73
N LEU A 252 -8.94 4.45 -18.29
CA LEU A 252 -10.06 3.68 -18.83
C LEU A 252 -10.35 4.03 -20.32
N ASP A 253 -10.25 5.32 -20.65
CA ASP A 253 -10.54 5.84 -21.99
C ASP A 253 -9.34 6.63 -22.56
N PRO A 254 -9.14 6.62 -23.89
CA PRO A 254 -8.17 7.49 -24.53
C PRO A 254 -8.41 8.97 -24.19
N VAL A 255 -7.32 9.73 -24.08
CA VAL A 255 -7.37 11.18 -23.81
C VAL A 255 -7.46 11.93 -25.12
N ILE A 256 -8.69 12.17 -25.57
CA ILE A 256 -9.02 12.82 -26.85
C ILE A 256 -9.90 14.03 -26.57
N LEU A 257 -9.54 15.15 -27.20
CA LEU A 257 -10.31 16.40 -27.11
C LEU A 257 -10.75 16.88 -28.50
N GLN A 258 -12.03 17.10 -28.64
CA GLN A 258 -12.60 17.72 -29.84
C GLN A 258 -12.24 19.22 -29.91
N PRO A 259 -12.36 19.89 -31.08
CA PRO A 259 -12.12 21.33 -31.22
C PRO A 259 -12.86 22.15 -30.16
N GLY A 260 -12.12 22.97 -29.42
CA GLY A 260 -12.67 23.82 -28.35
C GLY A 260 -13.08 23.10 -27.08
N GLU A 261 -12.94 21.79 -26.99
CA GLU A 261 -13.33 21.01 -25.83
C GLU A 261 -12.38 21.23 -24.64
N SER A 262 -12.94 21.14 -23.44
CA SER A 262 -12.22 21.28 -22.16
C SER A 262 -12.68 20.17 -21.22
N LYS A 263 -11.76 19.36 -20.73
CA LYS A 263 -12.03 18.25 -19.81
C LYS A 263 -11.08 18.26 -18.63
N GLU A 264 -11.53 17.71 -17.51
CA GLU A 264 -10.73 17.44 -16.33
C GLU A 264 -10.28 15.98 -16.34
N TYR A 265 -9.03 15.76 -15.94
CA TYR A 265 -8.40 14.44 -15.92
C TYR A 265 -7.62 14.26 -14.63
N ASP A 266 -7.60 13.00 -14.18
CA ASP A 266 -6.80 12.52 -13.07
C ASP A 266 -5.79 11.51 -13.59
N PHE A 267 -4.48 11.86 -13.56
CA PHE A 267 -3.43 10.93 -13.92
C PHE A 267 -2.73 10.40 -12.69
N THR A 268 -2.76 9.08 -12.54
CA THR A 268 -2.15 8.36 -11.42
C THR A 268 -0.79 7.84 -11.82
N PHE A 269 0.19 8.04 -10.96
CA PHE A 269 1.56 7.55 -11.11
C PHE A 269 1.91 6.72 -9.88
N THR A 270 2.31 5.47 -10.06
CA THR A 270 2.81 4.63 -8.97
C THR A 270 4.09 5.24 -8.42
N LYS A 271 4.18 5.31 -7.11
CA LYS A 271 5.34 5.89 -6.41
C LYS A 271 6.40 4.81 -6.18
N PHE A 272 7.56 4.97 -6.83
CA PHE A 272 8.73 4.07 -6.71
C PHE A 272 9.97 4.76 -6.13
N TYR A 273 9.81 5.97 -5.63
CA TYR A 273 10.90 6.81 -5.16
C TYR A 273 10.73 7.12 -3.68
N ASP A 274 11.83 7.48 -3.04
CA ASP A 274 11.84 7.85 -1.63
C ASP A 274 11.10 9.17 -1.39
N ASP A 275 10.64 9.39 -0.15
CA ASP A 275 9.87 10.57 0.22
C ASP A 275 10.62 11.90 0.04
N GLY A 276 11.95 11.86 -0.11
CA GLY A 276 12.79 13.03 -0.39
C GLY A 276 12.84 13.43 -1.87
N ASP A 277 12.39 12.55 -2.78
CA ASP A 277 12.41 12.83 -4.21
C ASP A 277 11.13 13.57 -4.61
N THR A 278 11.28 14.61 -5.42
CA THR A 278 10.15 15.40 -5.92
C THR A 278 10.07 15.34 -7.44
N SER A 279 8.86 15.18 -7.94
CA SER A 279 8.57 15.29 -9.37
C SER A 279 8.84 16.73 -9.82
N GLN A 280 9.60 16.89 -10.90
CA GLN A 280 9.99 18.19 -11.42
C GLN A 280 9.23 18.60 -12.68
N TYR A 281 8.86 17.62 -13.48
CA TYR A 281 8.20 17.85 -14.77
C TYR A 281 7.16 16.77 -15.04
N MET A 282 6.02 17.19 -15.61
CA MET A 282 5.08 16.31 -16.32
C MET A 282 5.33 16.45 -17.81
N ILE A 283 5.42 15.34 -18.54
CA ILE A 283 5.73 15.32 -19.96
C ILE A 283 4.66 14.51 -20.69
N PHE A 284 4.08 15.14 -21.69
CA PHE A 284 3.18 14.53 -22.66
C PHE A 284 3.98 14.25 -23.93
N ASN A 285 4.33 12.98 -24.18
CA ASN A 285 5.29 12.61 -25.21
C ASN A 285 4.70 12.46 -26.61
N ALA A 286 3.39 12.26 -26.69
CA ALA A 286 2.76 11.80 -27.92
C ALA A 286 1.50 12.60 -28.29
N ILE A 287 1.57 13.93 -28.18
CA ILE A 287 0.46 14.79 -28.59
C ILE A 287 0.36 14.78 -30.12
N ARG A 288 -0.82 14.48 -30.66
CA ARG A 288 -1.13 14.37 -32.07
C ARG A 288 -2.30 15.30 -32.43
N VAL A 289 -2.09 16.16 -33.40
CA VAL A 289 -3.12 17.05 -33.95
C VAL A 289 -3.65 16.44 -35.24
N MET A 290 -4.96 16.18 -35.29
CA MET A 290 -5.60 15.37 -36.32
C MET A 290 -6.47 16.22 -37.23
N GLU A 291 -6.18 16.26 -38.53
CA GLU A 291 -7.05 16.97 -39.49
C GLU A 291 -8.39 16.25 -39.70
N ASN A 292 -8.34 14.93 -39.79
CA ASN A 292 -9.52 14.10 -40.03
C ASN A 292 -9.50 12.94 -39.01
N TYR A 293 -10.19 13.10 -37.92
CA TYR A 293 -10.29 12.05 -36.90
C TYR A 293 -11.74 11.58 -36.79
N THR A 294 -12.00 10.35 -37.17
CA THR A 294 -13.34 9.74 -37.11
C THR A 294 -13.60 9.00 -35.81
N GLY A 295 -12.51 8.55 -35.14
CA GLY A 295 -12.59 7.74 -33.92
C GLY A 295 -13.16 6.34 -34.18
N SER A 296 -13.19 5.89 -35.44
CA SER A 296 -13.57 4.53 -35.79
C SER A 296 -12.49 3.55 -35.33
N ALA A 297 -12.88 2.48 -34.63
CA ALA A 297 -11.95 1.45 -34.17
C ALA A 297 -11.18 0.77 -35.35
N GLU A 298 -11.72 0.82 -36.56
CA GLU A 298 -11.10 0.22 -37.75
C GLU A 298 -9.99 1.09 -38.34
N THR A 299 -10.03 2.39 -38.12
CA THR A 299 -9.11 3.36 -38.74
C THR A 299 -8.27 4.16 -37.75
N ALA A 300 -8.52 4.00 -36.46
CA ALA A 300 -7.93 4.83 -35.42
C ALA A 300 -6.39 4.79 -35.42
N GLU A 301 -5.77 3.62 -35.62
CA GLU A 301 -4.30 3.50 -35.66
C GLU A 301 -3.74 4.22 -36.88
N GLU A 302 -4.33 4.03 -38.06
CA GLU A 302 -3.89 4.68 -39.29
C GLU A 302 -4.12 6.19 -39.22
N GLU A 303 -5.24 6.64 -38.70
CA GLU A 303 -5.52 8.06 -38.47
C GLU A 303 -4.48 8.70 -37.53
N ILE A 304 -4.12 8.01 -36.44
CA ILE A 304 -3.12 8.49 -35.49
C ILE A 304 -1.72 8.54 -36.09
N GLU A 305 -1.35 7.57 -36.94
CA GLU A 305 -0.11 7.59 -37.65
C GLU A 305 -0.01 8.77 -38.65
N ASN A 306 -1.11 9.15 -39.26
CA ASN A 306 -1.23 10.24 -40.24
C ASN A 306 -1.56 11.62 -39.59
N ALA A 307 -1.23 11.81 -38.31
CA ALA A 307 -1.43 13.09 -37.65
C ALA A 307 -0.73 14.24 -38.40
N LYS A 308 -1.43 15.40 -38.53
CA LYS A 308 -0.89 16.64 -39.12
C LYS A 308 0.36 17.12 -38.39
N THR A 309 0.35 16.99 -37.07
CA THR A 309 1.47 17.39 -36.23
C THR A 309 1.60 16.42 -35.05
N LYS A 310 2.85 16.03 -34.75
CA LYS A 310 3.21 15.24 -33.58
C LYS A 310 4.26 16.00 -32.79
N TYR A 311 4.04 16.13 -31.46
CA TYR A 311 4.99 16.84 -30.62
C TYR A 311 4.90 16.42 -29.16
N SER A 312 5.85 16.86 -28.36
CA SER A 312 5.87 16.66 -26.92
C SER A 312 5.75 17.98 -26.19
N LEU A 313 5.05 17.98 -25.06
CA LEU A 313 4.91 19.13 -24.17
C LEU A 313 5.44 18.78 -22.78
N LYS A 314 6.34 19.62 -22.27
CA LYS A 314 6.95 19.47 -20.95
C LYS A 314 6.52 20.59 -20.05
N ILE A 315 5.95 20.25 -18.88
CA ILE A 315 5.39 21.20 -17.90
C ILE A 315 6.19 21.04 -16.60
N LYS A 316 6.64 22.15 -16.05
CA LYS A 316 7.26 22.15 -14.71
C LYS A 316 6.17 22.03 -13.65
N ILE A 317 6.34 21.12 -12.67
CA ILE A 317 5.38 20.85 -11.59
C ILE A 317 6.02 21.03 -10.23
#